data_132863d20d4b309690f66067e7e98690
#
_entry.id   132863d20d4b309690f66067e7e98690
#
_cell.length_a   1.000
_cell.length_b   1.000
_cell.length_c   1.000
_cell.angle_alpha   90.00
_cell.angle_beta   90.00
_cell.angle_gamma   90.00
#
_symmetry.space_group_name_H-M   'P 1'
#
loop_
_entity.id
_entity.type
_entity.pdbx_description
1 polymer ?
#
loop_
_entity_poly.entity_id
_entity_poly.type
_entity_poly.pdbx_seq_one_letter_code
_entity_poly.pdbx_strand_id
1 'polypeptide(L)'
;TGMRQRLSLARALIHRPKVLFLDEPTSGLDPESAQSVNQLIQELAKREGTTIFLCTHQLRYAQEICTRYGLIEKGKLLITGTLDELREKVHSGTVLQIHANNMPKGLSFRKNEEGPYEQIIHSDNEIPGLVRQIVEGGGDIYEVTVKKSSLEDIYFALTAQRKDDTL
;
A
#
# COMPACT_ATOMS: atom_id res chain seq x y z
N THR A 1 -23.81 3.83 -16.43
CA THR A 1 -22.63 2.93 -16.36
C THR A 1 -22.68 2.05 -15.12
N GLY A 2 -22.99 2.56 -13.94
CA GLY A 2 -22.99 1.80 -12.68
C GLY A 2 -23.99 0.62 -12.63
N MET A 3 -25.19 0.78 -13.17
CA MET A 3 -26.17 -0.33 -13.22
C MET A 3 -25.70 -1.48 -14.11
N ARG A 4 -25.02 -1.20 -15.22
CA ARG A 4 -24.46 -2.26 -16.08
C ARG A 4 -23.37 -3.06 -15.36
N GLN A 5 -22.51 -2.37 -14.60
CA GLN A 5 -21.44 -3.00 -13.81
C GLN A 5 -22.02 -3.92 -12.73
N ARG A 6 -23.01 -3.42 -11.97
CA ARG A 6 -23.72 -4.23 -10.96
C ARG A 6 -24.45 -5.43 -11.58
N LEU A 7 -25.08 -5.27 -12.73
CA LEU A 7 -25.73 -6.37 -13.44
C LEU A 7 -24.72 -7.41 -13.93
N SER A 8 -23.57 -6.98 -14.46
CA SER A 8 -22.50 -7.87 -14.89
C SER A 8 -21.96 -8.70 -13.73
N LEU A 9 -21.72 -8.06 -12.59
CA LEU A 9 -21.29 -8.73 -11.38
C LEU A 9 -22.33 -9.72 -10.87
N ALA A 10 -23.61 -9.31 -10.80
CA ALA A 10 -24.69 -10.20 -10.40
C ALA A 10 -24.80 -11.45 -11.29
N ARG A 11 -24.66 -11.28 -12.61
CA ARG A 11 -24.63 -12.41 -13.56
C ARG A 11 -23.47 -13.37 -13.29
N ALA A 12 -22.29 -12.86 -13.03
CA ALA A 12 -21.11 -13.67 -12.73
C ALA A 12 -21.27 -14.49 -11.44
N LEU A 13 -22.08 -14.00 -10.49
CA LEU A 13 -22.30 -14.62 -9.18
C LEU A 13 -23.45 -15.64 -9.14
N ILE A 14 -24.35 -15.67 -10.13
CA ILE A 14 -25.53 -16.56 -10.15
C ILE A 14 -25.13 -18.04 -9.93
N HIS A 15 -24.01 -18.46 -10.51
CA HIS A 15 -23.53 -19.84 -10.45
C HIS A 15 -22.61 -20.14 -9.26
N ARG A 16 -22.45 -19.22 -8.31
CA ARG A 16 -21.58 -19.35 -7.13
C ARG A 16 -20.18 -19.87 -7.51
N PRO A 17 -19.41 -19.14 -8.32
CA PRO A 17 -18.13 -19.61 -8.82
C PRO A 17 -17.12 -19.75 -7.68
N LYS A 18 -16.26 -20.76 -7.76
CA LYS A 18 -15.11 -20.90 -6.84
C LYS A 18 -13.98 -19.91 -7.18
N VAL A 19 -13.92 -19.46 -8.42
CA VAL A 19 -12.93 -18.48 -8.91
C VAL A 19 -13.66 -17.43 -9.72
N LEU A 20 -13.38 -16.16 -9.40
CA LEU A 20 -13.98 -14.99 -10.06
C LEU A 20 -12.88 -14.07 -10.57
N PHE A 21 -12.96 -13.70 -11.85
CA PHE A 21 -12.08 -12.72 -12.48
C PHE A 21 -12.83 -11.39 -12.65
N LEU A 22 -12.25 -10.33 -12.11
CA LEU A 22 -12.80 -8.97 -12.17
C LEU A 22 -11.78 -8.04 -12.83
N ASP A 23 -12.22 -7.36 -13.87
CA ASP A 23 -11.43 -6.35 -14.57
C ASP A 23 -12.04 -4.98 -14.31
N GLU A 24 -11.30 -4.11 -13.64
CA GLU A 24 -11.70 -2.75 -13.24
C GLU A 24 -13.13 -2.68 -12.66
N PRO A 25 -13.48 -3.48 -11.63
CA PRO A 25 -14.89 -3.65 -11.21
C PRO A 25 -15.52 -2.38 -10.65
N THR A 26 -14.73 -1.39 -10.23
CA THR A 26 -15.20 -0.10 -9.68
C THR A 26 -15.04 1.07 -10.65
N SER A 27 -14.53 0.83 -11.86
CA SER A 27 -14.32 1.89 -12.85
C SER A 27 -15.63 2.55 -13.24
N GLY A 28 -15.66 3.89 -13.23
CA GLY A 28 -16.83 4.69 -13.60
C GLY A 28 -18.01 4.59 -12.63
N LEU A 29 -17.81 4.06 -11.42
CA LEU A 29 -18.78 4.11 -10.34
C LEU A 29 -18.58 5.38 -9.49
N ASP A 30 -19.67 5.87 -8.91
CA ASP A 30 -19.62 6.85 -7.83
C ASP A 30 -19.02 6.18 -6.56
N PRO A 31 -18.51 6.98 -5.58
CA PRO A 31 -17.83 6.44 -4.40
C PRO A 31 -18.68 5.46 -3.58
N GLU A 32 -19.98 5.71 -3.42
CA GLU A 32 -20.89 4.85 -2.66
C GLU A 32 -21.10 3.50 -3.36
N SER A 33 -21.29 3.53 -4.68
CA SER A 33 -21.41 2.34 -5.52
C SER A 33 -20.12 1.52 -5.52
N ALA A 34 -18.96 2.17 -5.60
CA ALA A 34 -17.67 1.52 -5.54
C ALA A 34 -17.46 0.82 -4.18
N GLN A 35 -17.80 1.49 -3.08
CA GLN A 35 -17.73 0.92 -1.73
C GLN A 35 -18.63 -0.32 -1.60
N SER A 36 -19.84 -0.27 -2.12
CA SER A 36 -20.77 -1.41 -2.11
C SER A 36 -20.22 -2.62 -2.86
N VAL A 37 -19.59 -2.40 -4.02
CA VAL A 37 -18.92 -3.47 -4.81
C VAL A 37 -17.73 -4.04 -4.02
N ASN A 38 -16.94 -3.20 -3.36
CA ASN A 38 -15.80 -3.63 -2.56
C ASN A 38 -16.22 -4.51 -1.38
N GLN A 39 -17.26 -4.11 -0.66
CA GLN A 39 -17.83 -4.92 0.42
C GLN A 39 -18.28 -6.28 -0.07
N LEU A 40 -18.97 -6.33 -1.20
CA LEU A 40 -19.41 -7.59 -1.81
C LEU A 40 -18.22 -8.49 -2.18
N ILE A 41 -17.17 -7.94 -2.81
CA ILE A 41 -15.94 -8.67 -3.16
C ILE A 41 -15.30 -9.26 -1.90
N GLN A 42 -15.16 -8.48 -0.83
CA GLN A 42 -14.58 -8.94 0.43
C GLN A 42 -15.45 -10.01 1.11
N GLU A 43 -16.80 -9.89 1.07
CA GLU A 43 -17.70 -10.88 1.63
C GLU A 43 -17.62 -12.21 0.89
N LEU A 44 -17.60 -12.20 -0.44
CA LEU A 44 -17.43 -13.39 -1.27
C LEU A 44 -16.12 -14.12 -0.95
N ALA A 45 -15.02 -13.38 -0.84
CA ALA A 45 -13.73 -13.97 -0.52
C ALA A 45 -13.69 -14.56 0.90
N LYS A 46 -14.20 -13.83 1.91
CA LYS A 46 -14.09 -14.21 3.32
C LYS A 46 -15.12 -15.25 3.75
N ARG A 47 -16.38 -15.11 3.31
CA ARG A 47 -17.49 -15.94 3.79
C ARG A 47 -17.78 -17.15 2.90
N GLU A 48 -17.64 -17.00 1.58
CA GLU A 48 -17.95 -18.04 0.62
C GLU A 48 -16.71 -18.79 0.12
N GLY A 49 -15.51 -18.34 0.49
CA GLY A 49 -14.24 -18.95 0.09
C GLY A 49 -13.96 -18.84 -1.42
N THR A 50 -14.57 -17.84 -2.09
CA THR A 50 -14.34 -17.58 -3.51
C THR A 50 -12.95 -16.99 -3.69
N THR A 51 -12.15 -17.59 -4.56
CA THR A 51 -10.87 -16.99 -5.00
C THR A 51 -11.15 -15.88 -6.02
N ILE A 52 -10.69 -14.65 -5.74
CA ILE A 52 -10.95 -13.51 -6.61
C ILE A 52 -9.65 -13.02 -7.21
N PHE A 53 -9.57 -12.97 -8.54
CA PHE A 53 -8.55 -12.28 -9.30
C PHE A 53 -9.06 -10.91 -9.73
N LEU A 54 -8.43 -9.87 -9.19
CA LEU A 54 -8.75 -8.49 -9.49
C LEU A 54 -7.66 -7.88 -10.37
N CYS A 55 -8.03 -7.38 -11.56
CA CYS A 55 -7.18 -6.54 -12.39
C CYS A 55 -7.59 -5.09 -12.21
N THR A 56 -6.64 -4.22 -11.85
CA THR A 56 -6.88 -2.78 -11.71
C THR A 56 -5.58 -1.99 -11.82
N HIS A 57 -5.66 -0.76 -12.29
CA HIS A 57 -4.57 0.21 -12.26
C HIS A 57 -4.59 1.09 -11.00
N GLN A 58 -5.62 0.98 -10.16
CA GLN A 58 -5.79 1.75 -8.93
C GLN A 58 -5.07 1.04 -7.77
N LEU A 59 -3.76 1.32 -7.59
CA LEU A 59 -2.91 0.61 -6.63
C LEU A 59 -3.38 0.77 -5.18
N ARG A 60 -3.87 1.95 -4.79
CA ARG A 60 -4.43 2.18 -3.44
C ARG A 60 -5.65 1.31 -3.19
N TYR A 61 -6.55 1.24 -4.17
CA TYR A 61 -7.72 0.38 -4.11
C TYR A 61 -7.34 -1.11 -3.98
N ALA A 62 -6.40 -1.57 -4.81
CA ALA A 62 -5.91 -2.94 -4.70
C ALA A 62 -5.33 -3.23 -3.31
N GLN A 63 -4.57 -2.27 -2.74
CA GLN A 63 -3.97 -2.43 -1.41
C GLN A 63 -5.01 -2.59 -0.29
N GLU A 64 -6.17 -1.95 -0.41
CA GLU A 64 -7.24 -2.03 0.60
C GLU A 64 -7.98 -3.37 0.59
N ILE A 65 -8.14 -4.01 -0.57
CA ILE A 65 -9.02 -5.17 -0.71
C ILE A 65 -8.31 -6.48 -1.03
N CYS A 66 -7.11 -6.45 -1.59
CA CYS A 66 -6.38 -7.65 -1.97
C CYS A 66 -5.42 -8.11 -0.86
N THR A 67 -5.17 -9.43 -0.82
CA THR A 67 -4.22 -10.05 0.11
C THR A 67 -2.89 -10.41 -0.54
N ARG A 68 -2.87 -10.59 -1.87
CA ARG A 68 -1.68 -10.83 -2.68
C ARG A 68 -1.73 -10.00 -3.94
N TYR A 69 -0.55 -9.66 -4.44
CA TYR A 69 -0.38 -8.73 -5.57
C TYR A 69 0.53 -9.35 -6.62
N GLY A 70 0.26 -9.03 -7.87
CA GLY A 70 1.17 -9.22 -8.99
C GLY A 70 1.27 -7.91 -9.74
N LEU A 71 2.45 -7.27 -9.73
CA LEU A 71 2.68 -6.03 -10.47
C LEU A 71 3.15 -6.36 -11.87
N ILE A 72 2.48 -5.78 -12.88
CA ILE A 72 2.75 -6.04 -14.30
C ILE A 72 3.07 -4.70 -14.97
N GLU A 73 4.14 -4.69 -15.79
CA GLU A 73 4.48 -3.56 -16.66
C GLU A 73 4.87 -4.08 -18.05
N LYS A 74 4.32 -3.45 -19.10
CA LYS A 74 4.59 -3.79 -20.50
C LYS A 74 4.47 -5.29 -20.79
N GLY A 75 3.44 -5.94 -20.22
CA GLY A 75 3.17 -7.36 -20.39
C GLY A 75 4.11 -8.31 -19.62
N LYS A 76 5.01 -7.80 -18.79
CA LYS A 76 5.91 -8.59 -17.95
C LYS A 76 5.52 -8.49 -16.50
N LEU A 77 5.45 -9.65 -15.83
CA LEU A 77 5.27 -9.71 -14.39
C LEU A 77 6.57 -9.25 -13.70
N LEU A 78 6.49 -8.18 -12.91
CA LEU A 78 7.63 -7.61 -12.21
C LEU A 78 7.93 -8.37 -10.93
N ILE A 79 6.90 -8.53 -10.09
CA ILE A 79 7.01 -9.11 -8.76
C ILE A 79 5.65 -9.65 -8.31
N THR A 80 5.65 -10.66 -7.44
CA THR A 80 4.43 -11.17 -6.79
C THR A 80 4.65 -11.40 -5.31
N GLY A 81 3.60 -11.25 -4.52
CA GLY A 81 3.63 -11.54 -3.09
C GLY A 81 2.53 -10.84 -2.31
N THR A 82 2.55 -11.00 -1.00
CA THR A 82 1.84 -10.14 -0.05
C THR A 82 2.50 -8.76 -0.01
N LEU A 83 1.86 -7.76 0.57
CA LEU A 83 2.45 -6.43 0.65
C LEU A 83 3.78 -6.42 1.43
N ASP A 84 3.88 -7.21 2.50
CA ASP A 84 5.10 -7.31 3.28
C ASP A 84 6.22 -8.04 2.53
N GLU A 85 5.92 -9.15 1.83
CA GLU A 85 6.87 -9.81 0.94
C GLU A 85 7.38 -8.89 -0.18
N LEU A 86 6.53 -8.00 -0.69
CA LEU A 86 6.91 -7.03 -1.71
C LEU A 86 7.84 -5.95 -1.14
N ARG A 87 7.55 -5.45 0.06
CA ARG A 87 8.40 -4.48 0.78
C ARG A 87 9.80 -5.03 1.02
N GLU A 88 9.90 -6.27 1.48
CA GLU A 88 11.18 -6.95 1.71
C GLU A 88 11.99 -7.09 0.41
N LYS A 89 11.35 -7.54 -0.66
CA LYS A 89 12.03 -7.75 -1.97
C LYS A 89 12.55 -6.46 -2.60
N VAL A 90 11.87 -5.34 -2.39
CA VAL A 90 12.26 -4.02 -2.94
C VAL A 90 13.20 -3.29 -1.98
N HIS A 91 13.52 -3.89 -0.82
CA HIS A 91 14.30 -3.24 0.25
C HIS A 91 13.77 -1.85 0.60
N SER A 92 12.47 -1.65 0.51
CA SER A 92 11.84 -0.40 0.87
C SER A 92 11.86 -0.25 2.40
N GLY A 93 12.74 0.61 2.88
CA GLY A 93 12.87 0.90 4.31
C GLY A 93 11.56 1.46 4.88
N THR A 94 11.34 1.21 6.16
CA THR A 94 10.29 1.88 6.93
C THR A 94 10.77 3.28 7.28
N VAL A 95 9.96 4.30 7.02
CA VAL A 95 10.28 5.70 7.37
C VAL A 95 9.64 6.04 8.70
N LEU A 96 10.47 6.36 9.68
CA LEU A 96 10.03 6.95 10.93
C LEU A 96 9.90 8.46 10.74
N GLN A 97 8.70 8.99 10.93
CA GLN A 97 8.40 10.43 10.89
C GLN A 97 8.15 10.93 12.32
N ILE A 98 8.81 12.01 12.71
CA ILE A 98 8.66 12.60 14.04
C ILE A 98 8.39 14.10 13.90
N HIS A 99 7.26 14.54 14.42
CA HIS A 99 7.01 15.95 14.66
C HIS A 99 7.57 16.33 16.02
N ALA A 100 8.62 17.12 16.03
CA ALA A 100 9.27 17.55 17.26
C ALA A 100 9.82 18.98 17.15
N ASN A 101 9.88 19.68 18.31
CA ASN A 101 10.66 20.90 18.47
C ASN A 101 11.98 20.56 19.17
N ASN A 102 12.95 21.46 19.09
CA ASN A 102 14.24 21.34 19.76
C ASN A 102 14.98 20.02 19.49
N MET A 103 14.92 19.52 18.24
CA MET A 103 15.57 18.28 17.85
C MET A 103 17.06 18.30 18.21
N PRO A 104 17.59 17.33 18.98
CA PRO A 104 19.01 17.29 19.35
C PRO A 104 19.90 17.16 18.13
N LYS A 105 21.07 17.83 18.17
CA LYS A 105 22.10 17.71 17.13
C LYS A 105 22.78 16.33 17.21
N GLY A 106 23.08 15.76 16.03
CA GLY A 106 23.80 14.47 15.95
C GLY A 106 22.93 13.25 15.71
N LEU A 107 21.61 13.40 15.65
CA LEU A 107 20.70 12.34 15.20
C LEU A 107 20.60 12.34 13.67
N SER A 108 20.45 11.14 13.07
CA SER A 108 20.44 10.96 11.61
C SER A 108 19.09 11.29 10.96
N PHE A 109 18.30 12.18 11.57
CA PHE A 109 17.03 12.64 11.00
C PHE A 109 17.25 13.69 9.91
N ARG A 110 16.52 13.57 8.81
CA ARG A 110 16.40 14.61 7.79
C ARG A 110 15.15 15.43 8.07
N LYS A 111 15.23 16.74 7.99
CA LYS A 111 14.09 17.63 8.11
C LYS A 111 13.63 18.05 6.72
N ASN A 112 12.37 17.81 6.39
CA ASN A 112 11.73 18.46 5.25
C ASN A 112 11.43 19.94 5.61
N GLU A 113 11.50 20.86 4.66
CA GLU A 113 11.46 22.32 4.92
C GLU A 113 10.31 22.76 5.82
N GLU A 114 9.12 22.18 5.71
CA GLU A 114 7.95 22.44 6.57
C GLU A 114 7.33 21.15 7.16
N GLY A 115 8.04 20.01 7.07
CA GLY A 115 7.54 18.69 7.43
C GLY A 115 8.14 18.11 8.71
N PRO A 116 7.77 16.85 9.01
CA PRO A 116 8.35 16.11 10.12
C PRO A 116 9.85 15.81 9.88
N TYR A 117 10.52 15.45 10.94
CA TYR A 117 11.83 14.83 10.87
C TYR A 117 11.66 13.38 10.42
N GLU A 118 12.47 12.94 9.45
CA GLU A 118 12.37 11.61 8.86
C GLU A 118 13.69 10.84 9.00
N GLN A 119 13.57 9.56 9.34
CA GLN A 119 14.68 8.62 9.37
C GLN A 119 14.22 7.26 8.84
N ILE A 120 15.04 6.62 8.01
CA ILE A 120 14.82 5.22 7.60
C ILE A 120 15.23 4.33 8.78
N ILE A 121 14.34 3.42 9.17
CA ILE A 121 14.57 2.39 10.16
C ILE A 121 14.43 1.01 9.53
N HIS A 122 15.15 0.03 10.07
CA HIS A 122 15.10 -1.35 9.61
C HIS A 122 14.24 -2.24 10.49
N SER A 123 13.94 -1.79 11.73
CA SER A 123 13.10 -2.49 12.67
C SER A 123 12.33 -1.53 13.55
N ASP A 124 11.09 -1.87 13.86
CA ASP A 124 10.26 -1.12 14.82
C ASP A 124 10.90 -1.08 16.23
N ASN A 125 11.82 -2.02 16.53
CA ASN A 125 12.56 -2.05 17.79
C ASN A 125 13.55 -0.88 17.96
N GLU A 126 13.90 -0.18 16.90
CA GLU A 126 14.76 1.03 16.94
C GLU A 126 14.02 2.24 17.50
N ILE A 127 12.68 2.29 17.33
CA ILE A 127 11.85 3.46 17.67
C ILE A 127 11.98 3.89 19.14
N PRO A 128 11.85 2.97 20.13
CA PRO A 128 11.95 3.37 21.54
C PRO A 128 13.31 4.00 21.90
N GLY A 129 14.38 3.51 21.29
CA GLY A 129 15.73 4.06 21.48
C GLY A 129 15.85 5.47 20.91
N LEU A 130 15.37 5.68 19.69
CA LEU A 130 15.38 6.98 19.01
C LEU A 130 14.53 8.02 19.76
N VAL A 131 13.33 7.64 20.17
CA VAL A 131 12.44 8.51 20.97
C VAL A 131 13.11 8.92 22.27
N ARG A 132 13.73 7.98 22.99
CA ARG A 132 14.46 8.26 24.24
C ARG A 132 15.60 9.24 24.01
N GLN A 133 16.43 9.06 22.99
CA GLN A 133 17.51 9.96 22.66
C GLN A 133 17.05 11.39 22.37
N ILE A 134 15.90 11.53 21.70
CA ILE A 134 15.31 12.86 21.42
C ILE A 134 14.87 13.52 22.71
N VAL A 135 14.14 12.83 23.58
CA VAL A 135 13.62 13.38 24.84
C VAL A 135 14.75 13.71 25.83
N GLU A 136 15.72 12.79 26.00
CA GLU A 136 16.90 13.02 26.86
C GLU A 136 17.78 14.17 26.35
N GLY A 137 17.81 14.40 25.03
CA GLY A 137 18.48 15.54 24.41
C GLY A 137 17.73 16.87 24.46
N GLY A 138 16.56 16.91 25.14
CA GLY A 138 15.75 18.12 25.32
C GLY A 138 14.78 18.39 24.16
N GLY A 139 14.50 17.42 23.32
CA GLY A 139 13.50 17.54 22.26
C GLY A 139 12.08 17.27 22.75
N ASP A 140 11.14 18.06 22.26
CA ASP A 140 9.70 17.93 22.52
C ASP A 140 9.02 17.20 21.38
N ILE A 141 8.55 15.98 21.60
CA ILE A 141 7.87 15.15 20.59
C ILE A 141 6.37 15.36 20.66
N TYR A 142 5.75 15.66 19.52
CA TYR A 142 4.30 15.85 19.39
C TYR A 142 3.64 14.67 18.69
N GLU A 143 4.34 14.06 17.73
CA GLU A 143 3.82 12.92 16.97
C GLU A 143 4.95 12.01 16.52
N VAL A 144 4.70 10.69 16.56
CA VAL A 144 5.59 9.66 16.02
C VAL A 144 4.77 8.78 15.09
N THR A 145 5.12 8.79 13.81
CA THR A 145 4.41 8.03 12.77
C THR A 145 5.37 7.08 12.05
N VAL A 146 4.97 5.84 11.89
CA VAL A 146 5.71 4.82 11.13
C VAL A 146 5.07 4.69 9.75
N LYS A 147 5.77 5.15 8.72
CA LYS A 147 5.30 5.10 7.34
C LYS A 147 5.96 3.94 6.61
N LYS A 148 5.19 2.89 6.36
CA LYS A 148 5.61 1.76 5.52
C LYS A 148 5.28 2.06 4.07
N SER A 149 6.14 1.63 3.14
CA SER A 149 5.91 1.81 1.71
C SER A 149 4.58 1.22 1.27
N SER A 150 3.82 2.00 0.53
CA SER A 150 2.57 1.57 -0.10
C SER A 150 2.86 0.70 -1.34
N LEU A 151 1.81 0.05 -1.87
CA LEU A 151 1.90 -0.67 -3.14
C LEU A 151 2.30 0.26 -4.29
N GLU A 152 1.89 1.51 -4.23
CA GLU A 152 2.23 2.56 -5.20
C GLU A 152 3.73 2.91 -5.13
N ASP A 153 4.28 3.10 -3.91
CA ASP A 153 5.71 3.37 -3.71
C ASP A 153 6.56 2.21 -4.24
N ILE A 154 6.14 0.96 -3.99
CA ILE A 154 6.80 -0.25 -4.48
C ILE A 154 6.79 -0.28 -6.02
N TYR A 155 5.65 0.00 -6.64
CA TYR A 155 5.53 0.02 -8.09
C TYR A 155 6.47 1.06 -8.73
N PHE A 156 6.50 2.28 -8.19
CA PHE A 156 7.40 3.32 -8.70
C PHE A 156 8.86 2.98 -8.50
N ALA A 157 9.25 2.38 -7.37
CA ALA A 157 10.62 1.94 -7.14
C ALA A 157 11.07 0.90 -8.18
N LEU A 158 10.22 -0.09 -8.47
CA LEU A 158 10.51 -1.13 -9.48
C LEU A 158 10.60 -0.58 -10.90
N THR A 159 9.76 0.38 -11.25
CA THR A 159 9.74 0.96 -12.61
C THR A 159 10.84 1.98 -12.82
N ALA A 160 11.31 2.68 -11.78
CA ALA A 160 12.45 3.58 -11.83
C ALA A 160 13.77 2.82 -12.06
N GLN A 161 14.02 1.76 -11.30
CA GLN A 161 15.23 0.93 -11.44
C GLN A 161 15.44 0.38 -12.86
N ARG A 162 14.35 0.03 -13.56
CA ARG A 162 14.43 -0.47 -14.93
C ARG A 162 14.71 0.57 -16.02
N LYS A 163 14.46 1.84 -15.74
CA LYS A 163 14.82 2.92 -16.67
C LYS A 163 16.32 3.14 -16.71
N ASP A 164 17.00 2.93 -15.58
CA ASP A 164 18.44 3.06 -15.48
C ASP A 164 19.19 1.87 -16.11
N ASP A 165 18.58 0.67 -16.09
CA ASP A 165 19.16 -0.53 -16.72
C ASP A 165 19.02 -0.56 -18.28
N THR A 166 18.36 0.44 -18.88
CA THR A 166 18.07 0.45 -20.34
C THR A 166 18.84 1.58 -21.07
N LEU A 167 19.72 2.29 -20.38
CA LEU A 167 20.66 3.29 -20.91
C LEU A 167 22.07 2.72 -20.96
#